data_451cd699b728aed98dd3f4026300f6c0
#
_entry.id   451cd699b728aed98dd3f4026300f6c0
#
_cell.length_a   1.000
_cell.length_b   1.000
_cell.length_c   1.000
_cell.angle_alpha   90.00
_cell.angle_beta   90.00
_cell.angle_gamma   90.00
#
_symmetry.space_group_name_H-M   'P 1'
#
loop_
_entity.id
_entity.type
_entity.pdbx_description
1 polymer ?
#
loop_
_entity_poly.entity_id
_entity_poly.type
_entity_poly.pdbx_seq_one_letter_code
_entity_poly.pdbx_strand_id
1 'polypeptide(L)'
;PSLTHQYRTVVVSDVHLGTPDSRPERLLAFLGAIRCETLVLNGDLLDVLQMQRRRWRWSPAKSDLFRQLARLIAAGTRVIYVPGNHDECFRAMVGQTVAGVSLHREWRFALADGRQALILHGDEFDAAIAPSLPKRWLGDLGYDWLLRLDRLGRRLRGARWQGSLARAVKTRIPSAMAHVTRFEEAALDHARREGVEVIICGHIHHANLRRRDGVTYANSGDWVEGCSALVEHGDGTLDVIEWADNPAADPRIDPRVDPRAEPTDRAPCEVDTPMAAGS
;
A
#
# COMPACT_ATOMS: atom_id res chain seq x y z
N PRO A 1 20.00 14.18 -8.09
CA PRO A 1 19.37 13.06 -8.76
C PRO A 1 18.79 12.15 -7.68
N SER A 2 17.46 12.18 -7.53
CA SER A 2 16.76 11.33 -6.60
C SER A 2 16.83 9.89 -7.11
N LEU A 3 17.28 8.96 -6.26
CA LEU A 3 17.23 7.54 -6.52
C LEU A 3 15.78 7.16 -6.84
N THR A 4 15.55 6.61 -8.02
CA THR A 4 14.21 6.18 -8.44
C THR A 4 14.15 4.68 -8.27
N HIS A 5 13.36 4.22 -7.28
CA HIS A 5 13.13 2.80 -7.05
C HIS A 5 12.19 2.26 -8.11
N GLN A 6 12.52 1.10 -8.68
CA GLN A 6 11.72 0.47 -9.71
C GLN A 6 11.04 -0.78 -9.16
N TYR A 7 9.71 -0.84 -9.33
CA TYR A 7 8.88 -1.95 -8.91
C TYR A 7 8.00 -2.42 -10.05
N ARG A 8 7.56 -3.66 -10.02
CA ARG A 8 6.55 -4.17 -10.93
C ARG A 8 5.16 -3.69 -10.51
N THR A 9 4.78 -3.97 -9.27
CA THR A 9 3.50 -3.52 -8.71
C THR A 9 3.72 -2.78 -7.40
N VAL A 10 3.00 -1.68 -7.20
CA VAL A 10 2.94 -0.94 -5.94
C VAL A 10 1.49 -0.86 -5.50
N VAL A 11 1.23 -1.21 -4.25
CA VAL A 11 -0.11 -1.13 -3.64
C VAL A 11 -0.09 -0.14 -2.49
N VAL A 12 -0.95 0.86 -2.55
CA VAL A 12 -1.21 1.83 -1.48
C VAL A 12 -2.69 1.79 -1.11
N SER A 13 -3.01 1.92 0.17
CA SER A 13 -4.38 1.96 0.68
C SER A 13 -4.53 2.98 1.80
N ASP A 14 -5.75 3.23 2.21
CA ASP A 14 -6.07 3.94 3.45
C ASP A 14 -5.40 5.33 3.54
N VAL A 15 -5.53 6.11 2.48
CA VAL A 15 -4.97 7.47 2.39
C VAL A 15 -5.86 8.49 3.09
N HIS A 16 -7.17 8.25 3.08
CA HIS A 16 -8.20 9.06 3.74
C HIS A 16 -8.09 10.56 3.45
N LEU A 17 -7.91 10.93 2.17
CA LEU A 17 -7.98 12.35 1.78
C LEU A 17 -9.34 12.92 2.16
N GLY A 18 -9.35 13.99 2.93
CA GLY A 18 -10.57 14.54 3.54
C GLY A 18 -10.52 14.53 5.05
N THR A 19 -9.69 13.69 5.67
CA THR A 19 -9.39 13.78 7.10
C THR A 19 -8.21 14.71 7.38
N PRO A 20 -8.12 15.28 8.60
CA PRO A 20 -6.97 16.09 9.01
C PRO A 20 -5.71 15.27 9.29
N ASP A 21 -5.83 13.97 9.41
CA ASP A 21 -4.73 13.05 9.74
C ASP A 21 -4.07 12.45 8.49
N SER A 22 -4.69 12.59 7.32
CA SER A 22 -4.13 12.20 6.02
C SER A 22 -2.80 12.91 5.76
N ARG A 23 -1.85 12.20 5.15
CA ARG A 23 -0.49 12.69 4.85
C ARG A 23 -0.20 12.69 3.35
N PRO A 24 -0.93 13.51 2.57
CA PRO A 24 -0.77 13.56 1.11
C PRO A 24 0.64 13.96 0.69
N GLU A 25 1.35 14.78 1.49
CA GLU A 25 2.72 15.19 1.22
C GLU A 25 3.70 14.01 1.22
N ARG A 26 3.51 13.07 2.15
CA ARG A 26 4.34 11.86 2.24
C ARG A 26 4.07 10.90 1.09
N LEU A 27 2.80 10.66 0.76
CA LEU A 27 2.43 9.84 -0.38
C LEU A 27 2.93 10.45 -1.69
N LEU A 28 2.84 11.77 -1.84
CA LEU A 28 3.38 12.51 -2.99
C LEU A 28 4.89 12.30 -3.12
N ALA A 29 5.64 12.42 -2.01
CA ALA A 29 7.09 12.20 -1.98
C ALA A 29 7.44 10.75 -2.36
N PHE A 30 6.72 9.77 -1.81
CA PHE A 30 6.88 8.36 -2.16
C PHE A 30 6.63 8.11 -3.66
N LEU A 31 5.48 8.53 -4.19
CA LEU A 31 5.15 8.34 -5.60
C LEU A 31 6.10 9.12 -6.55
N GLY A 32 6.73 10.17 -6.06
CA GLY A 32 7.76 10.90 -6.79
C GLY A 32 9.11 10.19 -6.85
N ALA A 33 9.38 9.32 -5.87
CA ALA A 33 10.65 8.59 -5.74
C ALA A 33 10.64 7.20 -6.40
N ILE A 34 9.50 6.74 -6.90
CA ILE A 34 9.33 5.41 -7.48
C ILE A 34 8.99 5.45 -8.97
N ARG A 35 9.20 4.30 -9.62
CA ARG A 35 8.61 3.90 -10.90
C ARG A 35 7.99 2.54 -10.73
N CYS A 36 6.83 2.31 -11.34
CA CYS A 36 6.17 1.00 -11.33
C CYS A 36 5.40 0.77 -12.63
N GLU A 37 5.27 -0.50 -13.00
CA GLU A 37 4.42 -0.89 -14.13
C GLU A 37 2.94 -0.75 -13.77
N THR A 38 2.59 -1.14 -12.53
CA THR A 38 1.22 -1.06 -12.01
C THR A 38 1.20 -0.41 -10.63
N LEU A 39 0.32 0.58 -10.47
CA LEU A 39 -0.03 1.19 -9.18
C LEU A 39 -1.46 0.81 -8.83
N VAL A 40 -1.66 0.20 -7.67
CA VAL A 40 -2.98 -0.13 -7.15
C VAL A 40 -3.32 0.79 -5.98
N LEU A 41 -4.43 1.52 -6.12
CA LEU A 41 -5.06 2.29 -5.07
C LEU A 41 -6.12 1.37 -4.43
N ASN A 42 -5.78 0.75 -3.29
CA ASN A 42 -6.57 -0.31 -2.69
C ASN A 42 -7.51 0.20 -1.59
N GLY A 43 -8.44 1.06 -1.97
CA GLY A 43 -9.53 1.56 -1.13
C GLY A 43 -9.15 2.69 -0.19
N ASP A 44 -10.19 3.39 0.24
CA ASP A 44 -10.12 4.49 1.20
C ASP A 44 -9.12 5.59 0.81
N LEU A 45 -9.03 5.86 -0.52
CA LEU A 45 -8.26 6.98 -1.04
C LEU A 45 -8.91 8.30 -0.60
N LEU A 46 -10.25 8.39 -0.70
CA LEU A 46 -11.03 9.54 -0.30
C LEU A 46 -11.93 9.19 0.89
N ASP A 47 -11.91 9.99 1.94
CA ASP A 47 -12.90 9.88 3.00
C ASP A 47 -14.13 10.75 2.67
N VAL A 48 -15.01 10.22 1.80
CA VAL A 48 -16.18 10.94 1.29
C VAL A 48 -17.15 11.30 2.42
N LEU A 49 -17.29 10.44 3.44
CA LEU A 49 -18.16 10.70 4.59
C LEU A 49 -17.67 11.90 5.42
N GLN A 50 -16.36 12.00 5.65
CA GLN A 50 -15.78 13.14 6.37
C GLN A 50 -15.84 14.42 5.53
N MET A 51 -15.66 14.30 4.22
CA MET A 51 -15.78 15.43 3.30
C MET A 51 -17.19 16.04 3.32
N GLN A 52 -18.24 15.23 3.50
CA GLN A 52 -19.62 15.70 3.62
C GLN A 52 -19.93 16.33 5.00
N ARG A 53 -19.32 15.85 6.08
CA ARG A 53 -19.64 16.22 7.46
C ARG A 53 -18.88 17.43 8.00
N ARG A 54 -17.75 17.81 7.39
CA ARG A 54 -16.85 18.86 7.89
C ARG A 54 -16.54 19.90 6.82
N ARG A 55 -16.15 21.12 7.26
CA ARG A 55 -15.48 22.11 6.41
C ARG A 55 -14.06 21.62 6.12
N TRP A 56 -13.92 20.68 5.21
CA TRP A 56 -12.62 20.23 4.74
C TRP A 56 -12.03 21.25 3.76
N ARG A 57 -10.71 21.34 3.74
CA ARG A 57 -10.00 22.22 2.82
C ARG A 57 -9.18 21.38 1.86
N TRP A 58 -9.27 21.72 0.61
CA TRP A 58 -8.38 21.16 -0.39
C TRP A 58 -7.00 21.83 -0.24
N SER A 59 -5.94 21.04 0.11
CA SER A 59 -4.57 21.55 0.20
C SER A 59 -3.89 21.46 -1.16
N PRO A 60 -2.84 22.29 -1.41
CA PRO A 60 -2.01 22.17 -2.61
C PRO A 60 -1.45 20.76 -2.79
N ALA A 61 -0.99 20.12 -1.72
CA ALA A 61 -0.44 18.76 -1.76
C ALA A 61 -1.43 17.71 -2.29
N LYS A 62 -2.74 17.86 -2.00
CA LYS A 62 -3.78 16.98 -2.57
C LYS A 62 -3.89 17.17 -4.08
N SER A 63 -3.82 18.40 -4.57
CA SER A 63 -3.78 18.68 -6.01
C SER A 63 -2.52 18.13 -6.66
N ASP A 64 -1.38 18.25 -5.97
CA ASP A 64 -0.09 17.74 -6.45
C ASP A 64 -0.10 16.22 -6.52
N LEU A 65 -0.75 15.56 -5.55
CA LEU A 65 -0.92 14.09 -5.56
C LEU A 65 -1.70 13.63 -6.81
N PHE A 66 -2.83 14.27 -7.14
CA PHE A 66 -3.58 13.94 -8.35
C PHE A 66 -2.79 14.26 -9.63
N ARG A 67 -2.03 15.36 -9.64
CA ARG A 67 -1.11 15.66 -10.75
C ARG A 67 -0.02 14.58 -10.89
N GLN A 68 0.50 14.07 -9.78
CA GLN A 68 1.49 12.99 -9.80
C GLN A 68 0.89 11.67 -10.32
N LEU A 69 -0.33 11.32 -9.94
CA LEU A 69 -1.04 10.17 -10.52
C LEU A 69 -1.21 10.33 -12.03
N ALA A 70 -1.63 11.50 -12.50
CA ALA A 70 -1.74 11.78 -13.94
C ALA A 70 -0.39 11.66 -14.65
N ARG A 71 0.73 12.09 -14.04
CA ARG A 71 2.07 11.91 -14.60
C ARG A 71 2.47 10.44 -14.70
N LEU A 72 2.17 9.62 -13.69
CA LEU A 72 2.43 8.19 -13.72
C LEU A 72 1.65 7.52 -14.85
N ILE A 73 0.37 7.85 -15.01
CA ILE A 73 -0.46 7.35 -16.10
C ILE A 73 0.13 7.76 -17.47
N ALA A 74 0.50 9.03 -17.62
CA ALA A 74 1.11 9.54 -18.86
C ALA A 74 2.48 8.89 -19.16
N ALA A 75 3.20 8.44 -18.14
CA ALA A 75 4.45 7.70 -18.25
C ALA A 75 4.26 6.19 -18.54
N GLY A 76 3.01 5.72 -18.65
CA GLY A 76 2.69 4.33 -18.98
C GLY A 76 2.39 3.44 -17.77
N THR A 77 2.38 3.96 -16.53
CA THR A 77 1.96 3.19 -15.36
C THR A 77 0.47 2.87 -15.47
N ARG A 78 0.11 1.59 -15.34
CA ARG A 78 -1.28 1.16 -15.19
C ARG A 78 -1.76 1.53 -13.79
N VAL A 79 -2.86 2.26 -13.68
CA VAL A 79 -3.45 2.61 -12.38
C VAL A 79 -4.77 1.87 -12.21
N ILE A 80 -4.84 1.06 -11.15
CA ILE A 80 -6.00 0.29 -10.74
C ILE A 80 -6.57 0.92 -9.47
N TYR A 81 -7.88 1.04 -9.38
CA TYR A 81 -8.56 1.49 -8.18
C TYR A 81 -9.58 0.45 -7.73
N VAL A 82 -9.42 -0.01 -6.49
CA VAL A 82 -10.37 -0.89 -5.80
C VAL A 82 -11.01 -0.07 -4.69
N PRO A 83 -12.27 0.39 -4.80
CA PRO A 83 -12.90 1.25 -3.79
C PRO A 83 -13.13 0.53 -2.45
N GLY A 84 -12.82 1.22 -1.34
CA GLY A 84 -13.08 0.79 0.02
C GLY A 84 -14.46 1.21 0.54
N ASN A 85 -14.63 1.16 1.86
CA ASN A 85 -15.90 1.54 2.51
C ASN A 85 -16.04 3.06 2.71
N HIS A 86 -14.96 3.83 2.84
CA HIS A 86 -15.03 5.30 2.94
C HIS A 86 -15.27 5.99 1.60
N ASP A 87 -14.97 5.31 0.51
CA ASP A 87 -15.20 5.77 -0.85
C ASP A 87 -16.09 4.80 -1.67
N GLU A 88 -16.99 4.10 -0.99
CA GLU A 88 -17.89 3.09 -1.57
C GLU A 88 -18.76 3.60 -2.72
N CYS A 89 -19.02 4.91 -2.79
CA CYS A 89 -19.78 5.53 -3.89
C CYS A 89 -19.13 5.26 -5.27
N PHE A 90 -17.81 5.04 -5.32
CA PHE A 90 -17.10 4.68 -6.55
C PHE A 90 -17.32 3.22 -6.97
N ARG A 91 -17.90 2.38 -6.12
CA ARG A 91 -18.29 1.01 -6.48
C ARG A 91 -19.33 0.97 -7.62
N ALA A 92 -20.13 2.04 -7.76
CA ALA A 92 -21.05 2.19 -8.89
C ALA A 92 -20.33 2.36 -10.25
N MET A 93 -19.02 2.66 -10.24
CA MET A 93 -18.21 2.85 -11.43
C MET A 93 -17.29 1.65 -11.73
N VAL A 94 -17.43 0.55 -11.02
CA VAL A 94 -16.68 -0.68 -11.26
C VAL A 94 -16.90 -1.17 -12.69
N GLY A 95 -15.83 -1.61 -13.35
CA GLY A 95 -15.81 -2.00 -14.77
C GLY A 95 -15.55 -0.83 -15.73
N GLN A 96 -15.44 0.39 -15.22
CA GLN A 96 -15.13 1.57 -16.04
C GLN A 96 -13.65 1.98 -15.91
N THR A 97 -13.17 2.72 -16.90
CA THR A 97 -11.88 3.41 -16.85
C THR A 97 -12.15 4.92 -16.94
N VAL A 98 -11.72 5.64 -15.92
CA VAL A 98 -11.95 7.09 -15.81
C VAL A 98 -10.60 7.80 -15.68
N ALA A 99 -10.30 8.72 -16.59
CA ALA A 99 -9.04 9.46 -16.63
C ALA A 99 -7.78 8.55 -16.57
N GLY A 100 -7.85 7.35 -17.17
CA GLY A 100 -6.75 6.38 -17.18
C GLY A 100 -6.66 5.49 -15.93
N VAL A 101 -7.61 5.62 -14.99
CA VAL A 101 -7.73 4.77 -13.80
C VAL A 101 -8.81 3.73 -14.04
N SER A 102 -8.50 2.44 -13.94
CA SER A 102 -9.46 1.34 -14.09
C SER A 102 -10.03 0.94 -12.75
N LEU A 103 -11.38 0.95 -12.60
CA LEU A 103 -12.06 0.62 -11.35
C LEU A 103 -12.49 -0.84 -11.33
N HIS A 104 -12.11 -1.53 -10.25
CA HIS A 104 -12.41 -2.93 -10.02
C HIS A 104 -13.02 -3.14 -8.64
N ARG A 105 -13.90 -4.15 -8.48
CA ARG A 105 -14.39 -4.56 -7.15
C ARG A 105 -13.28 -5.28 -6.38
N GLU A 106 -12.55 -6.13 -7.08
CA GLU A 106 -11.34 -6.83 -6.70
C GLU A 106 -10.45 -6.95 -7.94
N TRP A 107 -9.17 -7.14 -7.78
CA TRP A 107 -8.27 -7.25 -8.91
C TRP A 107 -7.37 -8.49 -8.79
N ARG A 108 -7.41 -9.33 -9.82
CA ARG A 108 -6.62 -10.56 -9.92
C ARG A 108 -5.50 -10.40 -10.92
N PHE A 109 -4.32 -10.86 -10.56
CA PHE A 109 -3.15 -10.81 -11.44
C PHE A 109 -2.12 -11.88 -11.05
N ALA A 110 -1.21 -12.18 -11.98
CA ALA A 110 -0.06 -13.02 -11.71
C ALA A 110 1.15 -12.18 -11.30
N LEU A 111 1.78 -12.54 -10.19
CA LEU A 111 3.10 -12.01 -9.82
C LEU A 111 4.15 -12.45 -10.86
N ALA A 112 5.34 -11.83 -10.84
CA ALA A 112 6.42 -12.18 -11.76
C ALA A 112 6.90 -13.62 -11.62
N ASP A 113 6.77 -14.21 -10.44
CA ASP A 113 7.08 -15.61 -10.16
C ASP A 113 5.95 -16.61 -10.53
N GLY A 114 4.84 -16.11 -11.06
CA GLY A 114 3.70 -16.90 -11.53
C GLY A 114 2.60 -17.15 -10.49
N ARG A 115 2.81 -16.80 -9.21
CA ARG A 115 1.76 -16.93 -8.18
C ARG A 115 0.57 -16.03 -8.50
N GLN A 116 -0.64 -16.59 -8.32
CA GLN A 116 -1.88 -15.82 -8.48
C GLN A 116 -2.15 -14.98 -7.25
N ALA A 117 -2.36 -13.68 -7.46
CA ALA A 117 -2.68 -12.73 -6.42
C ALA A 117 -4.08 -12.15 -6.59
N LEU A 118 -4.75 -11.94 -5.46
CA LEU A 118 -6.04 -11.26 -5.36
C LEU A 118 -5.88 -10.03 -4.47
N ILE A 119 -6.26 -8.87 -5.00
CA ILE A 119 -6.35 -7.62 -4.26
C ILE A 119 -7.83 -7.28 -4.02
N LEU A 120 -8.17 -6.97 -2.79
CA LEU A 120 -9.44 -6.41 -2.37
C LEU A 120 -9.20 -5.49 -1.17
N HIS A 121 -10.14 -4.57 -0.88
CA HIS A 121 -9.91 -3.64 0.22
C HIS A 121 -9.92 -4.34 1.58
N GLY A 122 -10.90 -5.21 1.82
CA GLY A 122 -10.99 -6.03 3.02
C GLY A 122 -12.18 -5.73 3.93
N ASP A 123 -12.94 -4.67 3.68
CA ASP A 123 -14.15 -4.32 4.44
C ASP A 123 -15.22 -5.43 4.37
N GLU A 124 -15.17 -6.31 3.39
CA GLU A 124 -16.00 -7.50 3.28
C GLU A 124 -15.86 -8.44 4.48
N PHE A 125 -14.69 -8.45 5.12
CA PHE A 125 -14.43 -9.35 6.25
C PHE A 125 -15.01 -8.85 7.57
N ASP A 126 -15.41 -7.57 7.66
CA ASP A 126 -15.96 -6.97 8.88
C ASP A 126 -17.17 -7.74 9.41
N ALA A 127 -18.06 -8.19 8.53
CA ALA A 127 -19.25 -8.95 8.90
C ALA A 127 -18.89 -10.31 9.53
N ALA A 128 -17.81 -10.94 9.09
CA ALA A 128 -17.36 -12.25 9.58
C ALA A 128 -16.64 -12.14 10.95
N ILE A 129 -16.01 -11.00 11.22
CA ILE A 129 -15.20 -10.79 12.42
C ILE A 129 -15.88 -9.90 13.47
N ALA A 130 -17.08 -9.36 13.18
CA ALA A 130 -17.78 -8.41 14.03
C ALA A 130 -18.02 -8.98 15.44
N PRO A 131 -17.52 -8.34 16.50
CA PRO A 131 -18.01 -8.59 17.85
C PRO A 131 -19.47 -8.12 17.95
N SER A 132 -20.25 -8.71 18.87
CA SER A 132 -21.63 -8.30 19.14
C SER A 132 -21.76 -6.78 19.27
N LEU A 133 -22.77 -6.20 18.66
CA LEU A 133 -23.07 -4.76 18.46
C LEU A 133 -22.62 -3.77 19.58
N PRO A 134 -22.74 -4.03 20.90
CA PRO A 134 -22.34 -3.06 21.92
C PRO A 134 -20.82 -2.84 22.00
N LYS A 135 -20.00 -3.82 21.64
CA LYS A 135 -18.52 -3.70 21.71
C LYS A 135 -17.92 -2.93 20.53
N ARG A 136 -18.62 -2.91 19.39
CA ARG A 136 -18.19 -2.19 18.18
C ARG A 136 -18.26 -0.67 18.39
N TRP A 137 -19.34 -0.18 18.98
CA TRP A 137 -19.53 1.27 19.24
C TRP A 137 -18.50 1.84 20.23
N LEU A 138 -18.12 1.07 21.26
CA LEU A 138 -17.07 1.44 22.22
C LEU A 138 -15.67 1.45 21.58
N GLY A 139 -15.40 0.54 20.62
CA GLY A 139 -14.11 0.48 19.90
C GLY A 139 -13.89 1.69 19.00
N ASP A 140 -14.90 2.08 18.23
CA ASP A 140 -14.85 3.22 17.33
C ASP A 140 -14.66 4.55 18.09
N LEU A 141 -15.37 4.75 19.21
CA LEU A 141 -15.17 5.91 20.08
C LEU A 141 -13.77 5.95 20.71
N GLY A 142 -13.26 4.81 21.16
CA GLY A 142 -11.93 4.71 21.75
C GLY A 142 -10.82 5.02 20.75
N TYR A 143 -10.96 4.57 19.51
CA TYR A 143 -10.00 4.83 18.44
C TYR A 143 -9.99 6.32 18.02
N ASP A 144 -11.16 6.93 17.87
CA ASP A 144 -11.27 8.38 17.61
C ASP A 144 -10.63 9.22 18.72
N TRP A 145 -10.76 8.81 19.98
CA TRP A 145 -10.11 9.47 21.11
C TRP A 145 -8.58 9.34 21.06
N LEU A 146 -8.06 8.16 20.70
CA LEU A 146 -6.62 7.93 20.55
C LEU A 146 -6.03 8.76 19.43
N LEU A 147 -6.71 8.87 18.30
CA LEU A 147 -6.29 9.76 17.20
C LEU A 147 -6.30 11.25 17.61
N ARG A 148 -7.26 11.66 18.48
CA ARG A 148 -7.30 13.04 19.01
C ARG A 148 -6.14 13.31 19.97
N LEU A 149 -5.79 12.36 20.83
CA LEU A 149 -4.65 12.46 21.74
C LEU A 149 -3.32 12.47 21.00
N ASP A 150 -3.18 11.66 19.95
CA ASP A 150 -2.00 11.65 19.10
C ASP A 150 -1.83 12.98 18.34
N ARG A 151 -2.94 13.56 17.83
CA ARG A 151 -2.94 14.93 17.26
C ARG A 151 -2.48 15.99 18.25
N LEU A 152 -2.97 15.91 19.50
CA LEU A 152 -2.56 16.85 20.55
C LEU A 152 -1.08 16.67 20.89
N GLY A 153 -0.59 15.42 20.97
CA GLY A 153 0.82 15.11 21.21
C GLY A 153 1.73 15.66 20.10
N ARG A 154 1.33 15.53 18.82
CA ARG A 154 2.05 16.12 17.69
C ARG A 154 2.07 17.65 17.73
N ARG A 155 0.96 18.29 18.10
CA ARG A 155 0.89 19.76 18.22
C ARG A 155 1.78 20.29 19.34
N LEU A 156 1.90 19.58 20.46
CA LEU A 156 2.67 20.01 21.63
C LEU A 156 4.17 19.71 21.52
N ARG A 157 4.57 18.68 20.79
CA ARG A 157 5.97 18.21 20.71
C ARG A 157 6.63 18.41 19.34
N GLY A 158 5.88 18.90 18.35
CA GLY A 158 6.40 19.19 17.00
C GLY A 158 7.04 17.99 16.30
N ALA A 159 8.05 18.23 15.45
CA ALA A 159 8.74 17.21 14.65
C ALA A 159 9.53 16.17 15.49
N ARG A 160 9.68 16.35 16.79
CA ARG A 160 10.32 15.37 17.70
C ARG A 160 9.40 14.21 18.10
N TRP A 161 8.11 14.27 17.76
CA TRP A 161 7.16 13.17 17.99
C TRP A 161 7.24 12.15 16.85
N GLN A 162 8.15 11.18 16.94
CA GLN A 162 8.36 10.14 15.91
C GLN A 162 7.52 8.88 16.10
N GLY A 163 6.62 8.82 17.09
CA GLY A 163 5.78 7.66 17.36
C GLY A 163 4.29 7.98 17.29
N SER A 164 3.47 7.08 16.70
CA SER A 164 2.03 7.12 16.86
C SER A 164 1.64 6.38 18.14
N LEU A 165 1.02 7.11 19.10
CA LEU A 165 0.41 6.49 20.30
C LEU A 165 -0.68 5.50 19.89
N ALA A 166 -1.45 5.80 18.84
CA ALA A 166 -2.49 4.95 18.34
C ALA A 166 -1.91 3.62 17.83
N ARG A 167 -0.80 3.65 17.09
CA ARG A 167 -0.08 2.45 16.64
C ARG A 167 0.44 1.62 17.83
N ALA A 168 1.10 2.28 18.80
CA ALA A 168 1.65 1.60 19.97
C ALA A 168 0.55 0.96 20.87
N VAL A 169 -0.62 1.60 20.97
CA VAL A 169 -1.78 1.09 21.69
C VAL A 169 -2.42 -0.07 20.93
N LYS A 170 -2.60 0.07 19.60
CA LYS A 170 -3.18 -0.96 18.71
C LYS A 170 -2.41 -2.29 18.79
N THR A 171 -1.09 -2.24 18.87
CA THR A 171 -0.23 -3.44 18.96
C THR A 171 -0.13 -4.01 20.38
N ARG A 172 -0.59 -3.31 21.42
CA ARG A 172 -0.49 -3.75 22.83
C ARG A 172 -1.82 -4.12 23.47
N ILE A 173 -2.95 -3.77 22.86
CA ILE A 173 -4.28 -4.13 23.40
C ILE A 173 -4.67 -5.51 22.88
N PRO A 174 -4.90 -6.52 23.75
CA PRO A 174 -5.23 -7.88 23.35
C PRO A 174 -6.47 -7.97 22.43
N SER A 175 -7.47 -7.11 22.63
CA SER A 175 -8.67 -7.08 21.78
C SER A 175 -8.41 -6.55 20.36
N ALA A 176 -7.50 -5.58 20.20
CA ALA A 176 -7.10 -5.07 18.89
C ALA A 176 -6.28 -6.11 18.11
N MET A 177 -5.34 -6.79 18.81
CA MET A 177 -4.58 -7.89 18.19
C MET A 177 -5.47 -9.06 17.82
N ALA A 178 -6.46 -9.39 18.64
CA ALA A 178 -7.44 -10.43 18.32
C ALA A 178 -8.31 -10.05 17.10
N HIS A 179 -8.57 -8.77 16.88
CA HIS A 179 -9.27 -8.28 15.68
C HIS A 179 -8.37 -8.45 14.45
N VAL A 180 -7.12 -7.99 14.50
CA VAL A 180 -6.14 -8.17 13.42
C VAL A 180 -6.00 -9.64 13.06
N THR A 181 -5.81 -10.53 14.05
CA THR A 181 -5.67 -11.98 13.81
C THR A 181 -6.90 -12.56 13.11
N ARG A 182 -8.11 -12.22 13.55
CA ARG A 182 -9.35 -12.70 12.90
C ARG A 182 -9.51 -12.19 11.49
N PHE A 183 -9.13 -10.94 11.24
CA PHE A 183 -9.14 -10.38 9.89
C PHE A 183 -8.19 -11.15 8.97
N GLU A 184 -6.95 -11.36 9.42
CA GLU A 184 -5.96 -12.12 8.65
C GLU A 184 -6.43 -13.56 8.37
N GLU A 185 -7.04 -14.22 9.36
CA GLU A 185 -7.61 -15.57 9.17
C GLU A 185 -8.74 -15.57 8.15
N ALA A 186 -9.66 -14.61 8.22
CA ALA A 186 -10.75 -14.47 7.25
C ALA A 186 -10.23 -14.22 5.84
N ALA A 187 -9.20 -13.38 5.69
CA ALA A 187 -8.56 -13.11 4.41
C ALA A 187 -7.85 -14.37 3.85
N LEU A 188 -7.10 -15.10 4.69
CA LEU A 188 -6.45 -16.34 4.29
C LEU A 188 -7.46 -17.42 3.87
N ASP A 189 -8.58 -17.55 4.58
CA ASP A 189 -9.65 -18.47 4.24
C ASP A 189 -10.34 -18.08 2.93
N HIS A 190 -10.48 -16.77 2.68
CA HIS A 190 -10.98 -16.27 1.39
C HIS A 190 -10.03 -16.63 0.25
N ALA A 191 -8.73 -16.40 0.41
CA ALA A 191 -7.72 -16.75 -0.59
C ALA A 191 -7.77 -18.24 -0.96
N ARG A 192 -7.92 -19.13 0.04
CA ARG A 192 -8.05 -20.58 -0.19
C ARG A 192 -9.30 -20.91 -0.99
N ARG A 193 -10.44 -20.31 -0.70
CA ARG A 193 -11.68 -20.50 -1.46
C ARG A 193 -11.56 -20.01 -2.90
N GLU A 194 -10.85 -18.91 -3.10
CA GLU A 194 -10.62 -18.32 -4.41
C GLU A 194 -9.49 -18.96 -5.21
N GLY A 195 -8.76 -19.92 -4.59
CA GLY A 195 -7.67 -20.67 -5.23
C GLY A 195 -6.46 -19.79 -5.58
N VAL A 196 -6.17 -18.74 -4.78
CA VAL A 196 -5.03 -17.84 -4.99
C VAL A 196 -3.94 -18.08 -3.95
N GLU A 197 -2.68 -17.88 -4.33
CA GLU A 197 -1.53 -18.03 -3.45
C GLU A 197 -1.21 -16.76 -2.65
N VAL A 198 -1.71 -15.61 -3.10
CA VAL A 198 -1.47 -14.31 -2.45
C VAL A 198 -2.77 -13.55 -2.31
N ILE A 199 -3.04 -13.03 -1.12
CA ILE A 199 -4.14 -12.08 -0.87
C ILE A 199 -3.57 -10.79 -0.32
N ILE A 200 -4.00 -9.67 -0.89
CA ILE A 200 -3.53 -8.32 -0.56
C ILE A 200 -4.71 -7.47 -0.12
N CYS A 201 -4.63 -6.94 1.10
CA CYS A 201 -5.68 -6.14 1.73
C CYS A 201 -5.15 -4.75 2.17
N GLY A 202 -6.08 -3.87 2.55
CA GLY A 202 -5.91 -2.64 3.31
C GLY A 202 -6.76 -2.66 4.57
N HIS A 203 -7.60 -1.64 4.77
CA HIS A 203 -8.73 -1.50 5.70
C HIS A 203 -8.36 -1.46 7.18
N ILE A 204 -7.56 -2.39 7.69
CA ILE A 204 -7.25 -2.46 9.13
C ILE A 204 -6.06 -1.58 9.55
N HIS A 205 -5.46 -0.81 8.64
CA HIS A 205 -4.32 0.07 8.91
C HIS A 205 -3.17 -0.64 9.65
N HIS A 206 -2.88 -1.88 9.25
CA HIS A 206 -1.85 -2.69 9.89
C HIS A 206 -1.00 -3.37 8.81
N ALA A 207 0.07 -2.69 8.42
CA ALA A 207 1.01 -3.21 7.44
C ALA A 207 1.60 -4.53 7.91
N ASN A 208 1.45 -5.59 7.11
CA ASN A 208 1.94 -6.91 7.43
C ASN A 208 2.19 -7.73 6.15
N LEU A 209 3.15 -8.63 6.22
CA LEU A 209 3.43 -9.61 5.17
C LEU A 209 3.80 -10.92 5.85
N ARG A 210 2.98 -11.95 5.66
CA ARG A 210 3.22 -13.26 6.27
C ARG A 210 2.71 -14.39 5.39
N ARG A 211 3.38 -15.53 5.45
CA ARG A 211 2.95 -16.76 4.78
C ARG A 211 2.43 -17.77 5.80
N ARG A 212 1.28 -18.38 5.49
CA ARG A 212 0.68 -19.43 6.32
C ARG A 212 -0.01 -20.47 5.43
N ASP A 213 0.31 -21.73 5.64
CA ASP A 213 -0.30 -22.88 4.95
C ASP A 213 -0.31 -22.72 3.43
N GLY A 214 0.81 -22.28 2.85
CA GLY A 214 0.96 -22.10 1.40
C GLY A 214 0.45 -20.77 0.86
N VAL A 215 -0.38 -20.03 1.58
CA VAL A 215 -0.94 -18.73 1.17
C VAL A 215 -0.16 -17.58 1.81
N THR A 216 0.12 -16.53 1.04
CA THR A 216 0.70 -15.28 1.52
C THR A 216 -0.41 -14.26 1.75
N TYR A 217 -0.52 -13.78 2.98
CA TYR A 217 -1.30 -12.59 3.34
C TYR A 217 -0.40 -11.37 3.31
N ALA A 218 -0.86 -10.30 2.69
CA ALA A 218 -0.21 -9.00 2.69
C ALA A 218 -1.22 -7.89 3.03
N ASN A 219 -0.77 -6.87 3.75
CA ASN A 219 -1.54 -5.65 3.99
C ASN A 219 -0.65 -4.45 3.75
N SER A 220 -1.10 -3.50 2.92
CA SER A 220 -0.34 -2.32 2.53
C SER A 220 -0.22 -1.27 3.64
N GLY A 221 -0.99 -1.40 4.72
CA GLY A 221 -1.01 -0.44 5.81
C GLY A 221 -1.84 0.79 5.49
N ASP A 222 -1.33 1.98 5.81
CA ASP A 222 -2.05 3.24 5.67
C ASP A 222 -1.13 4.44 5.39
N TRP A 223 -1.73 5.58 4.99
CA TRP A 223 -1.07 6.89 4.82
C TRP A 223 -1.58 7.95 5.80
N VAL A 224 -2.03 7.50 6.97
CA VAL A 224 -2.46 8.31 8.10
C VAL A 224 -1.43 8.24 9.23
N GLU A 225 -1.05 7.03 9.64
CA GLU A 225 -0.13 6.76 10.74
C GLU A 225 1.17 6.09 10.27
N GLY A 226 1.05 4.97 9.54
CA GLY A 226 2.16 4.10 9.15
C GLY A 226 2.96 4.65 7.99
N CYS A 227 2.30 5.25 7.02
CA CYS A 227 2.88 5.67 5.74
C CYS A 227 3.63 4.52 5.07
N SER A 228 2.91 3.46 4.74
CA SER A 228 3.47 2.24 4.17
C SER A 228 2.83 1.88 2.82
N ALA A 229 3.54 1.08 2.06
CA ALA A 229 3.09 0.51 0.80
C ALA A 229 3.57 -0.94 0.69
N LEU A 230 2.79 -1.78 0.01
CA LEU A 230 3.26 -3.08 -0.45
C LEU A 230 3.85 -2.92 -1.84
N VAL A 231 5.00 -3.53 -2.09
CA VAL A 231 5.67 -3.53 -3.40
C VAL A 231 5.94 -4.94 -3.88
N GLU A 232 5.87 -5.13 -5.18
CA GLU A 232 6.31 -6.32 -5.90
C GLU A 232 7.57 -5.97 -6.68
N HIS A 233 8.65 -6.72 -6.47
CA HIS A 233 9.88 -6.61 -7.23
C HIS A 233 9.79 -7.34 -8.58
N GLY A 234 10.78 -7.14 -9.46
CA GLY A 234 10.82 -7.76 -10.78
C GLY A 234 10.90 -9.29 -10.77
N ASP A 235 11.31 -9.90 -9.67
CA ASP A 235 11.37 -11.35 -9.45
C ASP A 235 10.11 -11.94 -8.79
N GLY A 236 9.09 -11.12 -8.48
CA GLY A 236 7.86 -11.53 -7.80
C GLY A 236 7.96 -11.52 -6.28
N THR A 237 9.10 -11.13 -5.71
CA THR A 237 9.23 -10.91 -4.25
C THR A 237 8.34 -9.76 -3.80
N LEU A 238 7.65 -9.95 -2.68
CA LEU A 238 6.81 -8.93 -2.05
C LEU A 238 7.50 -8.36 -0.82
N ASP A 239 7.45 -7.04 -0.66
CA ASP A 239 7.94 -6.34 0.52
C ASP A 239 6.95 -5.26 0.97
N VAL A 240 6.90 -5.03 2.30
CA VAL A 240 6.24 -3.87 2.88
C VAL A 240 7.28 -2.79 3.16
N ILE A 241 7.09 -1.64 2.54
CA ILE A 241 7.95 -0.47 2.72
C ILE A 241 7.26 0.51 3.66
N GLU A 242 7.91 0.87 4.77
CA GLU A 242 7.53 2.00 5.61
C GLU A 242 8.27 3.25 5.13
N TRP A 243 7.52 4.26 4.66
CA TRP A 243 8.10 5.50 4.15
C TRP A 243 8.40 6.48 5.27
N ALA A 244 9.66 6.52 5.69
CA ALA A 244 10.16 7.46 6.71
C ALA A 244 10.17 8.92 6.22
N ASP A 245 10.20 9.88 7.15
CA ASP A 245 10.35 11.32 6.81
C ASP A 245 11.65 11.66 6.07
N ASN A 246 12.66 10.78 6.21
CA ASN A 246 13.94 10.89 5.49
C ASN A 246 14.20 9.58 4.74
N PRO A 247 13.87 9.50 3.44
CA PRO A 247 14.09 8.29 2.64
C PRO A 247 15.56 7.86 2.56
N ALA A 248 16.52 8.78 2.75
CA ALA A 248 17.94 8.47 2.81
C ALA A 248 18.36 7.71 4.09
N ALA A 249 17.46 7.62 5.07
CA ALA A 249 17.72 6.92 6.34
C ALA A 249 17.09 5.50 6.38
N ASP A 250 16.40 5.06 5.34
CA ASP A 250 15.89 3.68 5.27
C ASP A 250 17.03 2.73 4.88
N PRO A 251 17.46 1.81 5.79
CA PRO A 251 18.59 0.90 5.51
C PRO A 251 18.28 -0.13 4.39
N ARG A 252 17.01 -0.25 3.96
CA ARG A 252 16.59 -1.11 2.84
C ARG A 252 16.78 -0.42 1.49
N ILE A 253 17.04 0.89 1.49
CA ILE A 253 17.34 1.68 0.31
C ILE A 253 18.86 1.65 0.17
N ASP A 254 19.44 0.76 -0.65
CA ASP A 254 20.88 0.77 -0.93
C ASP A 254 21.26 2.01 -1.77
N PRO A 255 21.98 3.00 -1.19
CA PRO A 255 22.35 4.21 -1.92
C PRO A 255 23.39 3.97 -3.03
N ARG A 256 23.87 2.73 -3.23
CA ARG A 256 24.92 2.37 -4.16
C ARG A 256 24.41 1.82 -5.49
N VAL A 257 23.09 1.59 -5.66
CA VAL A 257 22.53 1.20 -6.94
C VAL A 257 22.38 2.44 -7.81
N ASP A 258 23.38 2.69 -8.66
CA ASP A 258 23.31 3.76 -9.69
C ASP A 258 22.38 3.30 -10.83
N PRO A 259 21.21 3.94 -11.01
CA PRO A 259 20.30 3.59 -12.10
C PRO A 259 20.81 4.01 -13.48
N ARG A 260 22.00 4.60 -13.58
CA ARG A 260 22.68 4.97 -14.81
C ARG A 260 23.84 4.05 -15.18
N ALA A 261 24.12 3.02 -14.36
CA ALA A 261 25.04 1.99 -14.76
C ALA A 261 24.44 1.27 -15.98
N GLU A 262 24.86 1.68 -17.17
CA GLU A 262 24.67 0.87 -18.36
C GLU A 262 25.18 -0.54 -18.09
N PRO A 263 24.50 -1.59 -18.59
CA PRO A 263 25.01 -2.94 -18.47
C PRO A 263 26.42 -2.95 -19.04
N THR A 264 27.42 -3.15 -18.20
CA THR A 264 28.80 -3.32 -18.64
C THR A 264 28.78 -4.45 -19.66
N ASP A 265 29.17 -4.09 -20.88
CA ASP A 265 29.36 -4.92 -22.03
C ASP A 265 29.99 -6.26 -21.58
N ARG A 266 29.27 -7.35 -21.75
CA ARG A 266 29.80 -8.68 -21.54
C ARG A 266 30.91 -8.83 -22.56
N ALA A 267 32.13 -8.99 -22.07
CA ALA A 267 33.27 -9.37 -22.88
C ALA A 267 32.87 -10.52 -23.83
N PRO A 268 33.24 -10.45 -25.11
CA PRO A 268 32.90 -11.51 -26.05
C PRO A 268 33.52 -12.81 -25.57
N CYS A 269 32.74 -13.89 -25.47
CA CYS A 269 33.21 -15.25 -25.30
C CYS A 269 34.25 -15.53 -26.43
N GLU A 270 35.48 -15.74 -26.08
CA GLU A 270 36.46 -16.32 -26.97
C GLU A 270 35.97 -17.71 -27.41
N VAL A 271 35.68 -17.79 -28.68
CA VAL A 271 35.36 -19.05 -29.33
C VAL A 271 36.68 -19.75 -29.57
N ASP A 272 36.97 -20.77 -28.78
CA ASP A 272 38.06 -21.72 -29.02
C ASP A 272 37.90 -22.34 -30.40
N THR A 273 38.81 -21.98 -31.29
CA THR A 273 38.93 -22.58 -32.61
C THR A 273 39.72 -23.90 -32.43
N PRO A 274 39.20 -25.07 -32.84
CA PRO A 274 39.99 -26.28 -32.78
C PRO A 274 41.09 -26.26 -33.83
N MET A 275 42.35 -26.42 -33.36
CA MET A 275 43.50 -26.63 -34.22
C MET A 275 43.32 -27.85 -35.13
N ALA A 276 43.40 -27.59 -36.44
CA ALA A 276 43.52 -28.62 -37.43
C ALA A 276 44.92 -29.32 -37.31
N ALA A 277 44.91 -30.63 -37.00
CA ALA A 277 46.08 -31.46 -37.13
C ALA A 277 46.29 -31.78 -38.59
N GLY A 278 47.39 -31.29 -39.14
CA GLY A 278 47.86 -31.71 -40.47
C GLY A 278 48.73 -32.95 -40.39
N SER A 279 48.55 -33.76 -41.35
CA SER A 279 49.56 -34.47 -42.17
C SER A 279 48.94 -35.49 -43.04
#